data_200d82f99ca5138841448546c8e2ec24
#
_entry.id   200d82f99ca5138841448546c8e2ec24
#
_cell.length_a   1.000
_cell.length_b   1.000
_cell.length_c   1.000
_cell.angle_alpha   90.00
_cell.angle_beta   90.00
_cell.angle_gamma   90.00
#
_symmetry.space_group_name_H-M   'P 1'
#
loop_
_entity.id
_entity.type
_entity.pdbx_description
1 polymer ?
#
loop_
_entity_poly.entity_id
_entity_poly.type
_entity_poly.pdbx_seq_one_letter_code
_entity_poly.pdbx_strand_id
1 'polypeptide(L)'
;MIKVAIVEDEVIYADELETYLHRYEQEKQEHFLITRYTDGDGIVKDYKGQFDIILMDVSMAFMDGMSAAEEIRKTDRQVIIIFITNMKQYALHGYAVDALDYVLKPVSYFAFSQRLGKAVERIARRVSKHIIVNIKGGVVKLAVSDICYVESLGHSLMFHTIAGDYGTWGTMKSWEEELKDNHFVLGNKGYLINLAYVDSVQ
;
A
#
# COMPACT_ATOMS: atom_id res chain seq x y z
N MET A 1 0.84 6.27 -12.53
CA MET A 1 1.28 4.91 -12.95
C MET A 1 1.33 4.05 -11.71
N ILE A 2 0.58 2.96 -11.67
CA ILE A 2 0.43 2.05 -10.53
C ILE A 2 1.31 0.83 -10.77
N LYS A 3 2.11 0.41 -9.80
CA LYS A 3 3.00 -0.73 -9.91
C LYS A 3 2.31 -1.99 -9.40
N VAL A 4 2.18 -3.00 -10.26
CA VAL A 4 1.46 -4.24 -9.99
C VAL A 4 2.40 -5.43 -10.08
N ALA A 5 2.44 -6.26 -9.03
CA ALA A 5 3.04 -7.58 -9.11
C ALA A 5 1.97 -8.64 -9.39
N ILE A 6 2.25 -9.58 -10.30
CA ILE A 6 1.50 -10.81 -10.49
C ILE A 6 2.41 -11.94 -9.97
N VAL A 7 1.93 -12.67 -8.97
CA VAL A 7 2.66 -13.80 -8.36
C VAL A 7 1.82 -15.06 -8.60
N GLU A 8 2.23 -15.83 -9.62
CA GLU A 8 1.44 -16.94 -10.17
C GLU A 8 2.37 -17.91 -10.88
N ASP A 9 2.36 -19.19 -10.52
CA ASP A 9 3.21 -20.23 -11.11
C ASP A 9 2.64 -20.81 -12.40
N GLU A 10 1.33 -20.72 -12.61
CA GLU A 10 0.67 -21.15 -13.84
C GLU A 10 0.64 -20.02 -14.87
N VAL A 11 1.46 -20.14 -15.93
CA VAL A 11 1.59 -19.13 -17.00
C VAL A 11 0.25 -18.72 -17.60
N ILE A 12 -0.69 -19.66 -17.77
CA ILE A 12 -2.02 -19.39 -18.34
C ILE A 12 -2.79 -18.38 -17.49
N TYR A 13 -2.78 -18.53 -16.18
CA TYR A 13 -3.46 -17.59 -15.27
C TYR A 13 -2.71 -16.25 -15.18
N ALA A 14 -1.37 -16.27 -15.18
CA ALA A 14 -0.58 -15.04 -15.23
C ALA A 14 -0.90 -14.23 -16.48
N ASP A 15 -0.99 -14.87 -17.67
CA ASP A 15 -1.36 -14.23 -18.93
C ASP A 15 -2.79 -13.68 -18.94
N GLU A 16 -3.73 -14.42 -18.33
CA GLU A 16 -5.13 -13.97 -18.17
C GLU A 16 -5.20 -12.70 -17.31
N LEU A 17 -4.51 -12.69 -16.16
CA LEU A 17 -4.49 -11.53 -15.26
C LEU A 17 -3.85 -10.31 -15.92
N GLU A 18 -2.76 -10.48 -16.67
CA GLU A 18 -2.14 -9.38 -17.40
C GLU A 18 -3.06 -8.87 -18.51
N THR A 19 -3.75 -9.75 -19.22
CA THR A 19 -4.77 -9.37 -20.21
C THR A 19 -5.88 -8.55 -19.56
N TYR A 20 -6.32 -8.92 -18.36
CA TYR A 20 -7.34 -8.18 -17.62
C TYR A 20 -6.85 -6.81 -17.15
N LEU A 21 -5.58 -6.70 -16.72
CA LEU A 21 -4.97 -5.43 -16.37
C LEU A 21 -4.93 -4.50 -17.59
N HIS A 22 -4.45 -4.98 -18.74
CA HIS A 22 -4.41 -4.17 -19.98
C HIS A 22 -5.80 -3.75 -20.46
N ARG A 23 -6.79 -4.62 -20.33
CA ARG A 23 -8.17 -4.25 -20.64
C ARG A 23 -8.68 -3.15 -19.70
N TYR A 24 -8.38 -3.24 -18.40
CA TYR A 24 -8.75 -2.22 -17.41
C TYR A 24 -8.07 -0.88 -17.69
N GLU A 25 -6.79 -0.87 -18.09
CA GLU A 25 -6.07 0.35 -18.53
C GLU A 25 -6.84 1.09 -19.63
N GLN A 26 -7.29 0.35 -20.65
CA GLN A 26 -8.04 0.91 -21.77
C GLN A 26 -9.42 1.47 -21.35
N GLU A 27 -10.13 0.74 -20.47
CA GLU A 27 -11.47 1.12 -20.04
C GLU A 27 -11.47 2.30 -19.04
N LYS A 28 -10.42 2.43 -18.20
CA LYS A 28 -10.36 3.39 -17.10
C LYS A 28 -9.31 4.49 -17.26
N GLN A 29 -8.53 4.45 -18.36
CA GLN A 29 -7.42 5.39 -18.61
C GLN A 29 -6.37 5.38 -17.49
N GLU A 30 -6.17 4.22 -16.86
CA GLU A 30 -5.12 3.98 -15.89
C GLU A 30 -3.85 3.47 -16.59
N HIS A 31 -2.72 3.46 -15.88
CA HIS A 31 -1.46 2.90 -16.39
C HIS A 31 -0.81 2.03 -15.32
N PHE A 32 -0.55 0.77 -15.67
CA PHE A 32 0.12 -0.18 -14.80
C PHE A 32 1.55 -0.47 -15.27
N LEU A 33 2.46 -0.60 -14.30
CA LEU A 33 3.76 -1.21 -14.52
C LEU A 33 3.70 -2.62 -13.90
N ILE A 34 3.67 -3.63 -14.77
CA ILE A 34 3.45 -5.02 -14.38
C ILE A 34 4.78 -5.73 -14.23
N THR A 35 4.98 -6.46 -13.12
CA THR A 35 6.11 -7.35 -12.88
C THR A 35 5.58 -8.73 -12.51
N ARG A 36 6.13 -9.80 -13.10
CA ARG A 36 5.70 -11.18 -12.84
C ARG A 36 6.70 -11.91 -11.95
N TYR A 37 6.19 -12.73 -11.06
CA TYR A 37 6.90 -13.70 -10.23
C TYR A 37 6.20 -15.05 -10.34
N THR A 38 6.97 -16.13 -10.31
CA THR A 38 6.45 -17.49 -10.44
C THR A 38 6.25 -18.18 -9.09
N ASP A 39 6.65 -17.54 -7.99
CA ASP A 39 6.51 -18.08 -6.63
C ASP A 39 6.65 -16.97 -5.57
N GLY A 40 6.28 -17.31 -4.32
CA GLY A 40 6.35 -16.40 -3.20
C GLY A 40 7.78 -16.05 -2.76
N ASP A 41 8.73 -16.94 -2.94
CA ASP A 41 10.14 -16.73 -2.57
C ASP A 41 10.78 -15.64 -3.45
N GLY A 42 10.46 -15.64 -4.75
CA GLY A 42 10.96 -14.65 -5.71
C GLY A 42 10.54 -13.23 -5.35
N ILE A 43 9.25 -13.01 -5.08
CA ILE A 43 8.79 -11.67 -4.72
C ILE A 43 9.33 -11.23 -3.35
N VAL A 44 9.39 -12.12 -2.35
CA VAL A 44 9.87 -11.78 -1.00
C VAL A 44 11.35 -11.37 -1.01
N LYS A 45 12.21 -12.09 -1.73
CA LYS A 45 13.64 -11.77 -1.86
C LYS A 45 13.89 -10.40 -2.46
N ASP A 46 13.08 -10.00 -3.45
CA ASP A 46 13.24 -8.75 -4.17
C ASP A 46 12.40 -7.60 -3.58
N TYR A 47 11.65 -7.86 -2.50
CA TYR A 47 10.70 -6.90 -1.96
C TYR A 47 11.39 -5.73 -1.25
N LYS A 48 11.05 -4.52 -1.69
CA LYS A 48 11.56 -3.24 -1.14
C LYS A 48 10.44 -2.20 -0.98
N GLY A 49 9.18 -2.65 -0.90
CA GLY A 49 8.02 -1.73 -0.89
C GLY A 49 7.76 -1.06 -2.24
N GLN A 50 8.16 -1.70 -3.35
CA GLN A 50 8.11 -1.11 -4.69
C GLN A 50 6.76 -1.27 -5.39
N PHE A 51 5.83 -2.06 -4.87
CA PHE A 51 4.53 -2.33 -5.48
C PHE A 51 3.39 -1.63 -4.77
N ASP A 52 2.39 -1.21 -5.53
CA ASP A 52 1.13 -0.67 -5.02
C ASP A 52 0.08 -1.76 -4.84
N ILE A 53 0.08 -2.75 -5.75
CA ILE A 53 -0.84 -3.89 -5.77
C ILE A 53 -0.06 -5.17 -6.01
N ILE A 54 -0.42 -6.23 -5.29
CA ILE A 54 0.05 -7.60 -5.54
C ILE A 54 -1.18 -8.48 -5.80
N LEU A 55 -1.23 -9.08 -6.99
CA LEU A 55 -2.16 -10.15 -7.33
C LEU A 55 -1.43 -11.46 -7.08
N MET A 56 -1.91 -12.29 -6.14
CA MET A 56 -1.14 -13.41 -5.62
C MET A 56 -1.97 -14.69 -5.58
N ASP A 57 -1.47 -15.76 -6.20
CA ASP A 57 -2.00 -17.09 -5.91
C ASP A 57 -1.53 -17.55 -4.53
N VAL A 58 -2.35 -18.36 -3.87
CA VAL A 58 -2.00 -19.04 -2.61
C VAL A 58 -1.24 -20.34 -2.88
N SER A 59 -1.65 -21.11 -3.89
CA SER A 59 -1.14 -22.44 -4.15
C SER A 59 0.03 -22.44 -5.14
N MET A 60 1.21 -22.14 -4.65
CA MET A 60 2.43 -22.11 -5.46
C MET A 60 3.49 -23.06 -4.89
N ALA A 61 4.45 -23.47 -5.75
CA ALA A 61 5.61 -24.23 -5.34
C ALA A 61 6.55 -23.36 -4.46
N PHE A 62 7.38 -24.01 -3.64
CA PHE A 62 8.37 -23.42 -2.72
C PHE A 62 7.75 -22.63 -1.58
N MET A 63 7.36 -21.37 -1.78
CA MET A 63 6.68 -20.54 -0.80
C MET A 63 5.26 -20.24 -1.28
N ASP A 64 4.27 -20.64 -0.47
CA ASP A 64 2.88 -20.32 -0.75
C ASP A 64 2.57 -18.82 -0.58
N GLY A 65 1.47 -18.36 -1.22
CA GLY A 65 1.12 -16.94 -1.22
C GLY A 65 0.78 -16.37 0.15
N MET A 66 0.27 -17.19 1.09
CA MET A 66 -0.02 -16.71 2.46
C MET A 66 1.27 -16.42 3.21
N SER A 67 2.23 -17.36 3.16
CA SER A 67 3.55 -17.17 3.77
C SER A 67 4.28 -15.98 3.16
N ALA A 68 4.20 -15.81 1.84
CA ALA A 68 4.79 -14.64 1.16
C ALA A 68 4.14 -13.33 1.61
N ALA A 69 2.81 -13.30 1.74
CA ALA A 69 2.10 -12.12 2.22
C ALA A 69 2.46 -11.77 3.67
N GLU A 70 2.61 -12.76 4.55
CA GLU A 70 3.05 -12.56 5.94
C GLU A 70 4.46 -11.94 5.99
N GLU A 71 5.40 -12.42 5.18
CA GLU A 71 6.75 -11.85 5.10
C GLU A 71 6.71 -10.40 4.58
N ILE A 72 5.95 -10.14 3.51
CA ILE A 72 5.77 -8.79 2.97
C ILE A 72 5.17 -7.85 4.03
N ARG A 73 4.19 -8.30 4.82
CA ARG A 73 3.55 -7.49 5.86
C ARG A 73 4.47 -7.09 7.01
N LYS A 74 5.59 -7.79 7.21
CA LYS A 74 6.61 -7.39 8.20
C LYS A 74 7.29 -6.07 7.82
N THR A 75 7.40 -5.79 6.52
CA THR A 75 8.09 -4.61 5.98
C THR A 75 7.14 -3.59 5.37
N ASP A 76 6.04 -4.04 4.75
CA ASP A 76 5.07 -3.18 4.08
C ASP A 76 3.62 -3.54 4.46
N ARG A 77 3.03 -2.69 5.28
CA ARG A 77 1.61 -2.79 5.66
C ARG A 77 0.68 -2.07 4.67
N GLN A 78 1.23 -1.34 3.70
CA GLN A 78 0.44 -0.48 2.81
C GLN A 78 0.11 -1.14 1.48
N VAL A 79 0.98 -2.00 0.95
CA VAL A 79 0.74 -2.65 -0.33
C VAL A 79 -0.61 -3.37 -0.33
N ILE A 80 -1.35 -3.23 -1.39
CA ILE A 80 -2.65 -3.88 -1.53
C ILE A 80 -2.43 -5.30 -2.03
N ILE A 81 -2.87 -6.29 -1.27
CA ILE A 81 -2.81 -7.70 -1.67
C ILE A 81 -4.22 -8.16 -2.03
N ILE A 82 -4.37 -8.78 -3.20
CA ILE A 82 -5.57 -9.46 -3.66
C ILE A 82 -5.18 -10.89 -3.96
N PHE A 83 -5.74 -11.84 -3.22
CA PHE A 83 -5.54 -13.25 -3.51
C PHE A 83 -6.44 -13.72 -4.65
N ILE A 84 -5.87 -14.48 -5.61
CA ILE A 84 -6.58 -15.06 -6.75
C ILE A 84 -6.17 -16.52 -6.85
N THR A 85 -7.03 -17.45 -6.38
CA THR A 85 -6.62 -18.84 -6.14
C THR A 85 -7.79 -19.83 -6.22
N ASN A 86 -7.47 -21.11 -6.33
CA ASN A 86 -8.43 -22.23 -6.20
C ASN A 86 -8.72 -22.62 -4.74
N MET A 87 -7.99 -22.11 -3.75
CA MET A 87 -7.98 -22.57 -2.37
C MET A 87 -9.06 -21.90 -1.51
N LYS A 88 -10.30 -22.41 -1.53
CA LYS A 88 -11.44 -21.86 -0.75
C LYS A 88 -11.20 -21.75 0.76
N GLN A 89 -10.46 -22.70 1.33
CA GLN A 89 -10.23 -22.80 2.78
C GLN A 89 -9.38 -21.64 3.35
N TYR A 90 -8.61 -20.96 2.52
CA TYR A 90 -7.76 -19.85 2.96
C TYR A 90 -8.44 -18.48 2.95
N ALA A 91 -9.70 -18.38 2.54
CA ALA A 91 -10.41 -17.10 2.50
C ALA A 91 -10.46 -16.39 3.87
N LEU A 92 -10.60 -17.17 4.97
CA LEU A 92 -10.57 -16.61 6.33
C LEU A 92 -9.15 -16.17 6.77
N HIS A 93 -8.11 -16.81 6.25
CA HIS A 93 -6.72 -16.44 6.56
C HIS A 93 -6.28 -15.15 5.86
N GLY A 94 -6.92 -14.76 4.76
CA GLY A 94 -6.67 -13.48 4.09
C GLY A 94 -6.85 -12.26 5.00
N TYR A 95 -7.74 -12.36 6.01
CA TYR A 95 -7.90 -11.32 7.02
C TYR A 95 -6.66 -11.14 7.92
N ALA A 96 -5.90 -12.21 8.17
CA ALA A 96 -4.71 -12.14 9.03
C ALA A 96 -3.59 -11.29 8.42
N VAL A 97 -3.54 -11.22 7.08
CA VAL A 97 -2.54 -10.43 6.34
C VAL A 97 -3.11 -9.13 5.78
N ASP A 98 -4.28 -8.68 6.24
CA ASP A 98 -4.98 -7.48 5.76
C ASP A 98 -5.05 -7.43 4.22
N ALA A 99 -5.43 -8.55 3.60
CA ALA A 99 -5.68 -8.59 2.17
C ALA A 99 -6.94 -7.78 1.83
N LEU A 100 -6.92 -7.06 0.72
CA LEU A 100 -8.07 -6.27 0.28
C LEU A 100 -9.23 -7.16 -0.12
N ASP A 101 -8.94 -8.25 -0.82
CA ASP A 101 -9.98 -9.18 -1.30
C ASP A 101 -9.39 -10.58 -1.55
N TYR A 102 -10.28 -11.56 -1.67
CA TYR A 102 -9.97 -12.95 -1.96
C TYR A 102 -10.90 -13.45 -3.08
N VAL A 103 -10.31 -13.82 -4.22
CA VAL A 103 -11.05 -14.17 -5.43
C VAL A 103 -10.77 -15.63 -5.81
N LEU A 104 -11.83 -16.39 -6.05
CA LEU A 104 -11.69 -17.79 -6.47
C LEU A 104 -11.57 -17.89 -7.99
N LYS A 105 -10.61 -18.71 -8.44
CA LYS A 105 -10.51 -19.14 -9.83
C LYS A 105 -11.67 -20.11 -10.19
N PRO A 106 -12.22 -20.07 -11.42
CA PRO A 106 -11.88 -19.16 -12.53
C PRO A 106 -12.42 -17.73 -12.31
N VAL A 107 -11.64 -16.74 -12.64
CA VAL A 107 -11.96 -15.33 -12.41
C VAL A 107 -12.56 -14.73 -13.66
N SER A 108 -13.80 -14.22 -13.59
CA SER A 108 -14.33 -13.41 -14.69
C SER A 108 -13.72 -12.01 -14.68
N TYR A 109 -13.57 -11.41 -15.86
CA TYR A 109 -13.12 -10.01 -15.96
C TYR A 109 -13.98 -9.05 -15.11
N PHE A 110 -15.30 -9.27 -15.07
CA PHE A 110 -16.19 -8.45 -14.23
C PHE A 110 -15.82 -8.52 -12.76
N ALA A 111 -15.63 -9.73 -12.22
CA ALA A 111 -15.24 -9.89 -10.83
C ALA A 111 -13.85 -9.29 -10.54
N PHE A 112 -12.90 -9.46 -11.45
CA PHE A 112 -11.57 -8.90 -11.38
C PHE A 112 -11.59 -7.37 -11.36
N SER A 113 -12.26 -6.75 -12.35
CA SER A 113 -12.30 -5.29 -12.50
C SER A 113 -12.94 -4.58 -11.31
N GLN A 114 -13.93 -5.19 -10.66
CA GLN A 114 -14.54 -4.67 -9.42
C GLN A 114 -13.51 -4.60 -8.27
N ARG A 115 -12.68 -5.64 -8.09
CA ARG A 115 -11.67 -5.70 -7.03
C ARG A 115 -10.51 -4.76 -7.33
N LEU A 116 -10.06 -4.76 -8.57
CA LEU A 116 -9.02 -3.84 -9.03
C LEU A 116 -9.46 -2.38 -8.88
N GLY A 117 -10.74 -2.06 -9.18
CA GLY A 117 -11.29 -0.74 -8.99
C GLY A 117 -11.22 -0.27 -7.53
N LYS A 118 -11.58 -1.14 -6.57
CA LYS A 118 -11.42 -0.84 -5.13
C LYS A 118 -9.95 -0.59 -4.76
N ALA A 119 -9.02 -1.36 -5.33
CA ALA A 119 -7.59 -1.17 -5.09
C ALA A 119 -7.11 0.19 -5.62
N VAL A 120 -7.45 0.51 -6.87
CA VAL A 120 -7.11 1.81 -7.50
C VAL A 120 -7.70 2.98 -6.71
N GLU A 121 -8.97 2.90 -6.30
CA GLU A 121 -9.59 3.92 -5.44
C GLU A 121 -8.88 4.06 -4.09
N ARG A 122 -8.47 2.94 -3.48
CA ARG A 122 -7.73 2.97 -2.20
C ARG A 122 -6.38 3.67 -2.37
N ILE A 123 -5.66 3.42 -3.47
CA ILE A 123 -4.42 4.12 -3.82
C ILE A 123 -4.68 5.62 -4.04
N ALA A 124 -5.68 5.96 -4.87
CA ALA A 124 -6.02 7.35 -5.16
C ALA A 124 -6.38 8.15 -3.89
N ARG A 125 -7.10 7.54 -2.94
CA ARG A 125 -7.40 8.14 -1.64
C ARG A 125 -6.15 8.40 -0.80
N ARG A 126 -5.16 7.49 -0.84
CA ARG A 126 -3.87 7.68 -0.14
C ARG A 126 -3.09 8.86 -0.72
N VAL A 127 -2.97 8.92 -2.05
CA VAL A 127 -2.26 10.00 -2.75
C VAL A 127 -3.01 11.34 -2.63
N SER A 128 -4.34 11.32 -2.50
CA SER A 128 -5.18 12.53 -2.47
C SER A 128 -5.40 13.13 -1.09
N LYS A 129 -5.03 12.46 0.01
CA LYS A 129 -5.18 13.05 1.34
C LYS A 129 -4.17 14.17 1.53
N HIS A 130 -4.68 15.38 1.65
CA HIS A 130 -3.91 16.56 1.95
C HIS A 130 -4.36 17.12 3.29
N ILE A 131 -3.42 17.72 4.01
CA ILE A 131 -3.70 18.52 5.19
C ILE A 131 -3.37 19.98 4.90
N ILE A 132 -4.05 20.86 5.62
CA ILE A 132 -3.78 22.30 5.59
C ILE A 132 -3.02 22.65 6.86
N VAL A 133 -1.81 23.14 6.68
CA VAL A 133 -0.93 23.52 7.78
C VAL A 133 -0.79 25.04 7.79
N ASN A 134 -1.15 25.68 8.92
CA ASN A 134 -0.96 27.12 9.11
C ASN A 134 0.50 27.39 9.40
N ILE A 135 1.16 28.18 8.55
CA ILE A 135 2.56 28.58 8.72
C ILE A 135 2.67 30.08 8.97
N LYS A 136 3.85 30.53 9.38
CA LYS A 136 4.10 31.98 9.52
C LYS A 136 4.02 32.65 8.14
N GLY A 137 2.96 33.42 7.92
CA GLY A 137 2.74 34.14 6.67
C GLY A 137 1.70 33.54 5.73
N GLY A 138 1.01 32.45 6.13
CA GLY A 138 -0.06 31.89 5.32
C GLY A 138 -0.43 30.46 5.67
N VAL A 139 -0.89 29.72 4.69
CA VAL A 139 -1.23 28.30 4.78
C VAL A 139 -0.53 27.51 3.69
N VAL A 140 -0.14 26.29 4.00
CA VAL A 140 0.40 25.35 3.02
C VAL A 140 -0.48 24.09 2.97
N LYS A 141 -0.70 23.58 1.78
CA LYS A 141 -1.38 22.30 1.54
C LYS A 141 -0.30 21.24 1.36
N LEU A 142 -0.20 20.31 2.31
CA LEU A 142 0.75 19.21 2.28
C LEU A 142 0.04 17.92 1.91
N ALA A 143 0.60 17.14 0.97
CA ALA A 143 0.19 15.77 0.78
C ALA A 143 0.65 14.95 2.00
N VAL A 144 -0.24 14.17 2.59
CA VAL A 144 0.09 13.35 3.77
C VAL A 144 1.16 12.31 3.43
N SER A 145 1.17 11.82 2.20
CA SER A 145 2.20 10.92 1.67
C SER A 145 3.61 11.51 1.69
N ASP A 146 3.73 12.83 1.63
CA ASP A 146 5.03 13.50 1.53
C ASP A 146 5.63 13.84 2.91
N ILE A 147 4.85 13.67 3.98
CA ILE A 147 5.29 13.94 5.36
C ILE A 147 6.06 12.74 5.89
N CYS A 148 7.34 12.95 6.19
CA CYS A 148 8.20 11.93 6.77
C CYS A 148 7.95 11.76 8.27
N TYR A 149 7.90 12.87 9.01
CA TYR A 149 7.58 12.91 10.44
C TYR A 149 7.21 14.33 10.88
N VAL A 150 6.58 14.43 12.06
CA VAL A 150 6.30 15.71 12.73
C VAL A 150 7.07 15.76 14.03
N GLU A 151 7.80 16.85 14.26
CA GLU A 151 8.60 17.08 15.45
C GLU A 151 7.99 18.18 16.32
N SER A 152 8.04 18.01 17.65
CA SER A 152 7.64 19.02 18.62
C SER A 152 8.84 19.87 19.02
N LEU A 153 8.76 21.17 18.76
CA LEU A 153 9.78 22.17 19.10
C LEU A 153 9.23 23.15 20.15
N GLY A 154 9.09 22.67 21.38
CA GLY A 154 8.51 23.46 22.48
C GLY A 154 7.02 23.73 22.29
N HIS A 155 6.65 24.94 21.90
CA HIS A 155 5.25 25.34 21.65
C HIS A 155 4.85 25.31 20.16
N SER A 156 5.76 24.88 19.29
CA SER A 156 5.53 24.73 17.85
C SER A 156 5.78 23.31 17.41
N LEU A 157 5.29 23.00 16.21
CA LEU A 157 5.52 21.72 15.53
C LEU A 157 6.22 22.01 14.20
N MET A 158 7.07 21.07 13.78
CA MET A 158 7.75 21.10 12.50
C MET A 158 7.32 19.85 11.70
N PHE A 159 6.74 20.05 10.53
CA PHE A 159 6.49 19.01 9.56
C PHE A 159 7.71 18.85 8.67
N HIS A 160 8.37 17.71 8.75
CA HIS A 160 9.47 17.34 7.88
C HIS A 160 8.92 16.55 6.70
N THR A 161 9.07 17.08 5.49
CA THR A 161 8.55 16.48 4.26
C THR A 161 9.64 16.28 3.23
N ILE A 162 9.38 15.48 2.21
CA ILE A 162 10.30 15.29 1.08
C ILE A 162 10.58 16.58 0.30
N ALA A 163 9.70 17.57 0.40
CA ALA A 163 9.81 18.86 -0.29
C ALA A 163 10.43 19.98 0.58
N GLY A 164 10.56 19.78 1.90
CA GLY A 164 11.08 20.77 2.86
C GLY A 164 10.34 20.75 4.18
N ASP A 165 10.68 21.69 5.06
CA ASP A 165 10.19 21.77 6.44
C ASP A 165 9.19 22.90 6.62
N TYR A 166 8.10 22.64 7.36
CA TYR A 166 7.00 23.57 7.58
C TYR A 166 6.64 23.69 9.06
N GLY A 167 6.97 24.87 9.64
CA GLY A 167 6.66 25.16 11.05
C GLY A 167 5.22 25.60 11.25
N THR A 168 4.55 25.06 12.27
CA THR A 168 3.15 25.41 12.63
C THR A 168 2.98 25.51 14.14
N TRP A 169 1.84 26.10 14.53
CA TRP A 169 1.38 26.12 15.92
C TRP A 169 0.35 25.02 16.12
N GLY A 170 0.38 24.36 17.25
CA GLY A 170 -0.60 23.31 17.56
C GLY A 170 -0.06 22.29 18.56
N THR A 171 -0.80 21.22 18.77
CA THR A 171 -0.42 20.15 19.68
C THR A 171 -0.16 18.87 18.90
N MET A 172 0.80 18.07 19.36
CA MET A 172 1.08 16.75 18.79
C MET A 172 -0.17 15.87 18.80
N LYS A 173 -0.95 15.93 19.88
CA LYS A 173 -2.16 15.14 20.05
C LYS A 173 -3.22 15.41 18.97
N SER A 174 -3.39 16.69 18.54
CA SER A 174 -4.35 17.01 17.48
C SER A 174 -3.94 16.42 16.13
N TRP A 175 -2.64 16.44 15.83
CA TRP A 175 -2.12 15.88 14.58
C TRP A 175 -2.04 14.35 14.61
N GLU A 176 -1.80 13.75 15.77
CA GLU A 176 -1.90 12.30 15.96
C GLU A 176 -3.31 11.80 15.60
N GLU A 177 -4.36 12.47 16.08
CA GLU A 177 -5.74 12.13 15.75
C GLU A 177 -6.07 12.36 14.27
N GLU A 178 -5.58 13.46 13.66
CA GLU A 178 -5.83 13.77 12.25
C GLU A 178 -5.11 12.82 11.29
N LEU A 179 -3.93 12.33 11.68
CA LEU A 179 -3.09 11.46 10.85
C LEU A 179 -3.17 9.97 11.22
N LYS A 180 -3.99 9.57 12.21
CA LYS A 180 -4.07 8.19 12.73
C LYS A 180 -4.32 7.12 11.66
N ASP A 181 -5.13 7.44 10.65
CA ASP A 181 -5.49 6.50 9.56
C ASP A 181 -4.47 6.49 8.41
N ASN A 182 -3.33 7.18 8.57
CA ASN A 182 -2.32 7.38 7.53
C ASN A 182 -0.95 6.83 7.92
N HIS A 183 -0.93 5.78 8.75
CA HIS A 183 0.30 5.09 9.18
C HIS A 183 1.28 5.96 9.99
N PHE A 184 0.77 7.00 10.67
CA PHE A 184 1.55 7.75 11.63
C PHE A 184 1.46 7.11 13.01
N VAL A 185 2.60 7.00 13.67
CA VAL A 185 2.73 6.45 15.02
C VAL A 185 3.50 7.43 15.89
N LEU A 186 3.02 7.63 17.12
CA LEU A 186 3.73 8.43 18.10
C LEU A 186 4.96 7.63 18.60
N GLY A 187 6.14 7.99 18.13
CA GLY A 187 7.40 7.34 18.52
C GLY A 187 7.78 7.68 19.97
N ASN A 188 7.53 8.92 20.38
CA ASN A 188 7.63 9.43 21.75
C ASN A 188 6.86 10.77 21.84
N LYS A 189 6.91 11.45 23.01
CA LYS A 189 6.17 12.72 23.23
C LYS A 189 6.53 13.85 22.23
N GLY A 190 7.65 13.71 21.52
CA GLY A 190 8.16 14.74 20.61
C GLY A 190 8.08 14.40 19.13
N TYR A 191 7.74 13.16 18.74
CA TYR A 191 7.80 12.72 17.35
C TYR A 191 6.59 11.89 16.96
N LEU A 192 5.92 12.31 15.88
CA LEU A 192 4.87 11.55 15.18
C LEU A 192 5.47 11.11 13.83
N ILE A 193 5.69 9.82 13.68
CA ILE A 193 6.52 9.23 12.63
C ILE A 193 5.63 8.53 11.60
N ASN A 194 5.85 8.83 10.31
CA ASN A 194 5.23 8.10 9.22
C ASN A 194 6.00 6.79 8.97
N LEU A 195 5.35 5.66 9.24
CA LEU A 195 5.97 4.34 9.09
C LEU A 195 6.37 4.00 7.64
N ALA A 196 5.84 4.72 6.64
CA ALA A 196 6.27 4.56 5.25
C ALA A 196 7.72 5.00 4.99
N TYR A 197 8.31 5.80 5.89
CA TYR A 197 9.68 6.30 5.81
C TYR A 197 10.62 5.71 6.85
N VAL A 198 10.23 4.61 7.50
CA VAL A 198 11.05 3.93 8.51
C VAL A 198 11.69 2.69 7.88
N ASP A 199 13.01 2.70 7.76
CA ASP A 199 13.79 1.56 7.25
C ASP A 199 14.09 0.51 8.33
N SER A 200 14.32 0.94 9.57
CA SER A 200 14.61 0.04 10.69
C SER A 200 14.33 0.71 12.04
N VAL A 201 14.00 -0.09 13.03
CA VAL A 201 13.88 0.33 14.45
C VAL A 201 14.88 -0.49 15.25
N GLN A 202 15.75 0.17 16.01
CA GLN A 202 16.72 -0.46 16.93
C GLN A 202 16.24 -0.35 18.36
#